data_fa097568946a20182c678f5332763c8d
#
_entry.id   fa097568946a20182c678f5332763c8d
#
_cell.length_a   1.000
_cell.length_b   1.000
_cell.length_c   1.000
_cell.angle_alpha   90.00
_cell.angle_beta   90.00
_cell.angle_gamma   90.00
#
_symmetry.space_group_name_H-M   'P 1'
#
loop_
_entity.id
_entity.type
_entity.pdbx_description
1 polymer ?
#
loop_
_entity_poly.entity_id
_entity_poly.type
_entity_poly.pdbx_seq_one_letter_code
_entity_poly.pdbx_strand_id
1 'polypeptide(L)'
;VKGKIAVVLDNAPARFPIDQRAFHASSTEKLRELERLGAVGAIFLDDPVSEKKRPWARQARNWRRPGMRRIDAEGRPADDFPSIAVRVSAGVHVADTLFAGSPHTAAEVFAWLDSGELRAFDLAGQATLASRARLERVESRNIVARLPGRDPQLSGEHVAFIAHLDHLGIGATVDGDAI
;
A
#
# COMPACT_ATOMS: atom_id res chain seq x y z
N VAL A 1 2.91 19.01 7.70
CA VAL A 1 2.84 18.42 6.34
C VAL A 1 1.88 19.17 5.41
N LYS A 2 1.08 20.13 5.94
CA LYS A 2 0.10 20.88 5.15
C LYS A 2 0.74 21.53 3.92
N GLY A 3 0.19 21.27 2.73
CA GLY A 3 0.70 21.79 1.47
C GLY A 3 2.03 21.19 1.00
N LYS A 4 2.52 20.13 1.65
CA LYS A 4 3.80 19.48 1.34
C LYS A 4 3.60 18.08 0.76
N ILE A 5 4.61 17.59 0.06
CA ILE A 5 4.77 16.17 -0.27
C ILE A 5 5.37 15.50 0.95
N ALA A 6 4.69 14.48 1.47
CA ALA A 6 5.17 13.73 2.63
C ALA A 6 5.98 12.52 2.19
N VAL A 7 7.12 12.28 2.82
CA VAL A 7 7.86 11.01 2.73
C VAL A 7 7.48 10.17 3.93
N VAL A 8 6.99 8.96 3.69
CA VAL A 8 6.61 8.00 4.74
C VAL A 8 7.28 6.66 4.48
N LEU A 9 7.73 5.98 5.52
CA LEU A 9 8.26 4.63 5.41
C LEU A 9 7.12 3.65 5.11
N ASP A 10 7.36 2.67 4.24
CA ASP A 10 6.33 1.70 3.82
C ASP A 10 5.90 0.80 4.98
N ASN A 11 6.79 0.47 5.90
CA ASN A 11 6.50 -0.33 7.08
C ASN A 11 6.01 0.48 8.29
N ALA A 12 5.72 -0.23 9.37
CA ALA A 12 5.46 0.30 10.71
C ALA A 12 6.51 -0.24 11.69
N PRO A 13 6.74 0.46 12.83
CA PRO A 13 7.73 0.09 13.82
C PRO A 13 7.61 -1.37 14.28
N ALA A 14 8.75 -2.07 14.35
CA ALA A 14 8.79 -3.49 14.71
C ALA A 14 8.26 -3.79 16.12
N ARG A 15 8.30 -2.80 17.04
CA ARG A 15 7.77 -2.90 18.41
C ARG A 15 6.26 -3.04 18.51
N PHE A 16 5.52 -2.69 17.47
CA PHE A 16 4.06 -2.84 17.50
C PHE A 16 3.66 -4.32 17.43
N PRO A 17 2.63 -4.75 18.18
CA PRO A 17 1.98 -6.05 17.97
C PRO A 17 1.62 -6.26 16.50
N ILE A 18 1.57 -7.51 16.06
CA ILE A 18 1.47 -7.84 14.64
C ILE A 18 0.21 -7.27 13.96
N ASP A 19 -0.90 -7.26 14.66
CA ASP A 19 -2.19 -6.69 14.22
C ASP A 19 -2.10 -5.16 14.06
N GLN A 20 -1.58 -4.47 15.08
CA GLN A 20 -1.37 -3.02 15.04
C GLN A 20 -0.35 -2.65 13.95
N ARG A 21 0.72 -3.43 13.83
CA ARG A 21 1.72 -3.21 12.79
C ARG A 21 1.14 -3.35 11.39
N ALA A 22 0.28 -4.35 11.16
CA ALA A 22 -0.40 -4.53 9.88
C ALA A 22 -1.31 -3.32 9.56
N PHE A 23 -2.05 -2.81 10.55
CA PHE A 23 -2.87 -1.61 10.40
C PHE A 23 -2.02 -0.37 10.05
N HIS A 24 -0.99 -0.08 10.84
CA HIS A 24 -0.14 1.11 10.63
C HIS A 24 0.78 1.01 9.42
N ALA A 25 1.07 -0.19 8.91
CA ALA A 25 1.77 -0.39 7.64
C ALA A 25 0.86 -0.18 6.42
N SER A 26 -0.47 -0.18 6.61
CA SER A 26 -1.41 0.02 5.50
C SER A 26 -1.20 1.36 4.80
N SER A 27 -0.97 1.31 3.49
CA SER A 27 -0.85 2.54 2.69
C SER A 27 -2.14 3.36 2.69
N THR A 28 -3.30 2.72 2.77
CA THR A 28 -4.61 3.39 2.87
C THR A 28 -4.73 4.19 4.17
N GLU A 29 -4.33 3.60 5.31
CA GLU A 29 -4.36 4.31 6.59
C GLU A 29 -3.39 5.50 6.63
N LYS A 30 -2.19 5.31 6.06
CA LYS A 30 -1.21 6.39 5.93
C LYS A 30 -1.73 7.52 5.04
N LEU A 31 -2.34 7.20 3.91
CA LEU A 31 -2.91 8.22 3.01
C LEU A 31 -4.07 8.97 3.68
N ARG A 32 -4.94 8.27 4.42
CA ARG A 32 -6.02 8.90 5.19
C ARG A 32 -5.48 9.91 6.19
N GLU A 33 -4.43 9.55 6.91
CA GLU A 33 -3.82 10.44 7.87
C GLU A 33 -3.09 11.61 7.19
N LEU A 34 -2.37 11.37 6.10
CA LEU A 34 -1.71 12.42 5.31
C LEU A 34 -2.73 13.42 4.73
N GLU A 35 -3.86 12.94 4.24
CA GLU A 35 -4.95 13.79 3.76
C GLU A 35 -5.51 14.64 4.90
N ARG A 36 -5.80 14.03 6.05
CA ARG A 36 -6.27 14.76 7.25
C ARG A 36 -5.30 15.86 7.69
N LEU A 37 -3.99 15.62 7.52
CA LEU A 37 -2.93 16.58 7.83
C LEU A 37 -2.67 17.59 6.69
N GLY A 38 -3.37 17.47 5.56
CA GLY A 38 -3.32 18.42 4.45
C GLY A 38 -2.11 18.24 3.54
N ALA A 39 -1.50 17.06 3.46
CA ALA A 39 -0.48 16.76 2.47
C ALA A 39 -1.06 16.82 1.05
N VAL A 40 -0.23 17.17 0.06
CA VAL A 40 -0.63 17.27 -1.35
C VAL A 40 -0.06 16.15 -2.23
N GLY A 41 0.83 15.35 -1.68
CA GLY A 41 1.43 14.21 -2.34
C GLY A 41 2.13 13.31 -1.32
N ALA A 42 2.45 12.07 -1.72
CA ALA A 42 3.09 11.10 -0.86
C ALA A 42 4.18 10.30 -1.58
N ILE A 43 5.31 10.10 -0.92
CA ILE A 43 6.38 9.20 -1.32
C ILE A 43 6.44 8.09 -0.26
N PHE A 44 6.15 6.86 -0.66
CA PHE A 44 6.30 5.67 0.17
C PHE A 44 7.71 5.12 -0.04
N LEU A 45 8.55 5.25 0.97
CA LEU A 45 9.94 4.83 0.92
C LEU A 45 10.08 3.44 1.53
N ASP A 46 10.62 2.51 0.75
CA ASP A 46 11.02 1.20 1.26
C ASP A 46 12.15 1.33 2.29
N ASP A 47 12.23 0.39 3.19
CA ASP A 47 13.30 0.25 4.17
C ASP A 47 14.19 -0.97 3.85
N PRO A 48 15.37 -1.10 4.46
CA PRO A 48 16.30 -2.20 4.19
C PRO A 48 15.73 -3.61 4.45
N VAL A 49 14.75 -3.74 5.36
CA VAL A 49 14.10 -5.03 5.65
C VAL A 49 13.12 -5.40 4.54
N SER A 50 12.36 -4.42 4.06
CA SER A 50 11.47 -4.58 2.91
C SER A 50 12.25 -4.92 1.64
N GLU A 51 13.37 -4.23 1.40
CA GLU A 51 14.23 -4.49 0.23
C GLU A 51 14.73 -5.93 0.20
N LYS A 52 15.14 -6.51 1.35
CA LYS A 52 15.55 -7.92 1.42
C LYS A 52 14.43 -8.90 1.07
N LYS A 53 13.19 -8.60 1.48
CA LYS A 53 12.03 -9.49 1.26
C LYS A 53 11.42 -9.31 -0.12
N ARG A 54 11.39 -8.09 -0.61
CA ARG A 54 10.74 -7.67 -1.85
C ARG A 54 11.63 -6.68 -2.60
N PRO A 55 12.69 -7.15 -3.29
CA PRO A 55 13.65 -6.28 -3.95
C PRO A 55 12.97 -5.28 -4.89
N TRP A 56 13.41 -4.03 -4.84
CA TRP A 56 12.88 -2.95 -5.69
C TRP A 56 12.89 -3.31 -7.18
N ALA A 57 13.94 -3.97 -7.65
CA ALA A 57 14.04 -4.41 -9.04
C ALA A 57 12.87 -5.31 -9.48
N ARG A 58 12.28 -6.08 -8.56
CA ARG A 58 11.07 -6.88 -8.82
C ARG A 58 9.82 -6.00 -8.80
N GLN A 59 9.70 -5.08 -7.86
CA GLN A 59 8.57 -4.18 -7.74
C GLN A 59 8.51 -3.23 -8.94
N ALA A 60 9.64 -2.65 -9.33
CA ALA A 60 9.75 -1.73 -10.45
C ALA A 60 9.33 -2.34 -11.80
N ARG A 61 9.50 -3.64 -11.99
CA ARG A 61 9.01 -4.33 -13.22
C ARG A 61 7.48 -4.33 -13.34
N ASN A 62 6.79 -4.18 -12.23
CA ASN A 62 5.32 -4.25 -12.20
C ASN A 62 4.64 -2.88 -12.37
N TRP A 63 5.37 -1.80 -12.59
CA TRP A 63 4.81 -0.45 -12.68
C TRP A 63 3.72 -0.28 -13.76
N ARG A 64 3.75 -1.09 -14.81
CA ARG A 64 2.76 -1.08 -15.89
C ARG A 64 1.54 -1.96 -15.62
N ARG A 65 1.56 -2.77 -14.55
CA ARG A 65 0.41 -3.61 -14.23
C ARG A 65 -0.76 -2.72 -13.80
N PRO A 66 -1.96 -2.94 -14.34
CA PRO A 66 -3.12 -2.18 -13.92
C PRO A 66 -3.43 -2.47 -12.46
N GLY A 67 -3.64 -1.41 -11.68
CA GLY A 67 -4.22 -1.51 -10.35
C GLY A 67 -5.73 -1.51 -10.45
N MET A 68 -6.41 -2.28 -9.61
CA MET A 68 -7.87 -2.31 -9.54
C MET A 68 -8.34 -1.57 -8.29
N ARG A 69 -9.43 -0.82 -8.44
CA ARG A 69 -10.11 -0.14 -7.34
C ARG A 69 -11.60 -0.41 -7.43
N ARG A 70 -12.21 -0.63 -6.29
CA ARG A 70 -13.67 -0.65 -6.21
C ARG A 70 -14.19 0.77 -6.40
N ILE A 71 -15.23 0.92 -7.18
CA ILE A 71 -15.97 2.18 -7.33
C ILE A 71 -17.34 2.07 -6.65
N ASP A 72 -17.84 3.18 -6.17
CA ASP A 72 -19.21 3.30 -5.63
C ASP A 72 -20.26 3.39 -6.75
N ALA A 73 -21.51 3.55 -6.37
CA ALA A 73 -22.62 3.68 -7.31
C ALA A 73 -22.50 4.93 -8.20
N GLU A 74 -21.83 5.97 -7.72
CA GLU A 74 -21.56 7.22 -8.42
C GLU A 74 -20.31 7.15 -9.30
N GLY A 75 -19.61 6.01 -9.33
CA GLY A 75 -18.39 5.80 -10.11
C GLY A 75 -17.12 6.37 -9.49
N ARG A 76 -17.14 6.74 -8.21
CA ARG A 76 -15.96 7.26 -7.49
C ARG A 76 -15.20 6.12 -6.84
N PRO A 77 -13.85 6.17 -6.81
CA PRO A 77 -13.06 5.20 -6.07
C PRO A 77 -13.45 5.16 -4.58
N ALA A 78 -13.65 3.97 -4.01
CA ALA A 78 -14.07 3.81 -2.62
C ALA A 78 -13.01 4.26 -1.61
N ASP A 79 -11.74 4.31 -2.02
CA ASP A 79 -10.57 4.73 -1.25
C ASP A 79 -9.90 5.94 -1.93
N ASP A 80 -10.69 6.96 -2.20
CA ASP A 80 -10.21 8.21 -2.79
C ASP A 80 -9.61 9.13 -1.73
N PHE A 81 -8.51 9.79 -2.10
CA PHE A 81 -7.80 10.78 -1.29
C PHE A 81 -7.59 12.03 -2.16
N PRO A 82 -8.63 12.84 -2.36
CA PRO A 82 -8.63 13.91 -3.36
C PRO A 82 -7.57 15.00 -3.13
N SER A 83 -7.12 15.19 -1.91
CA SER A 83 -6.02 16.13 -1.63
C SER A 83 -4.64 15.59 -2.00
N ILE A 84 -4.49 14.27 -2.11
CA ILE A 84 -3.22 13.61 -2.46
C ILE A 84 -3.14 13.45 -3.98
N ALA A 85 -2.69 14.49 -4.67
CA ALA A 85 -2.68 14.53 -6.14
C ALA A 85 -1.82 13.42 -6.77
N VAL A 86 -0.72 13.03 -6.13
CA VAL A 86 0.18 11.96 -6.60
C VAL A 86 0.73 11.18 -5.42
N ARG A 87 0.75 9.86 -5.55
CA ARG A 87 1.54 8.98 -4.69
C ARG A 87 2.52 8.17 -5.51
N VAL A 88 3.72 7.99 -4.99
CA VAL A 88 4.77 7.16 -5.61
C VAL A 88 5.39 6.25 -4.58
N SER A 89 5.92 5.11 -5.02
CA SER A 89 6.80 4.27 -4.21
C SER A 89 8.25 4.52 -4.61
N ALA A 90 9.15 4.46 -3.65
CA ALA A 90 10.57 4.69 -3.84
C ALA A 90 11.35 3.57 -3.14
N GLY A 91 12.32 2.99 -3.82
CA GLY A 91 13.19 1.97 -3.26
C GLY A 91 14.22 2.57 -2.30
N VAL A 92 14.76 1.74 -1.42
CA VAL A 92 15.74 2.15 -0.40
C VAL A 92 16.97 2.86 -0.99
N HIS A 93 17.33 2.56 -2.23
CA HIS A 93 18.49 3.12 -2.91
C HIS A 93 18.42 4.63 -3.18
N VAL A 94 17.24 5.25 -3.10
CA VAL A 94 17.08 6.71 -3.24
C VAL A 94 17.03 7.43 -1.90
N ALA A 95 17.09 6.71 -0.78
CA ALA A 95 16.92 7.26 0.55
C ALA A 95 17.95 8.38 0.84
N ASP A 96 19.23 8.15 0.58
CA ASP A 96 20.28 9.14 0.83
C ASP A 96 20.06 10.43 0.01
N THR A 97 19.54 10.31 -1.21
CA THR A 97 19.17 11.47 -2.02
C THR A 97 18.00 12.24 -1.44
N LEU A 98 16.96 11.53 -0.95
CA LEU A 98 15.80 12.15 -0.33
C LEU A 98 16.14 12.89 0.96
N PHE A 99 17.08 12.36 1.74
CA PHE A 99 17.49 12.94 3.03
C PHE A 99 18.68 13.88 2.92
N ALA A 100 19.28 14.08 1.73
CA ALA A 100 20.43 14.94 1.54
C ALA A 100 20.18 16.37 2.05
N GLY A 101 21.11 16.89 2.85
CA GLY A 101 21.03 18.22 3.46
C GLY A 101 19.98 18.38 4.54
N SER A 102 19.27 17.31 4.91
CA SER A 102 18.28 17.32 5.97
C SER A 102 18.92 17.10 7.36
N PRO A 103 18.23 17.41 8.47
CA PRO A 103 18.77 17.26 9.81
C PRO A 103 19.16 15.83 10.19
N HIS A 104 18.60 14.84 9.52
CA HIS A 104 18.80 13.43 9.78
C HIS A 104 19.07 12.65 8.50
N THR A 105 19.94 11.66 8.60
CA THR A 105 20.31 10.75 7.53
C THR A 105 19.28 9.63 7.34
N ALA A 106 19.29 8.98 6.17
CA ALA A 106 18.48 7.80 5.92
C ALA A 106 18.76 6.69 6.95
N ALA A 107 20.02 6.47 7.30
CA ALA A 107 20.43 5.46 8.26
C ALA A 107 19.83 5.70 9.66
N GLU A 108 19.83 6.96 10.13
CA GLU A 108 19.19 7.32 11.40
C GLU A 108 17.68 7.08 11.37
N VAL A 109 17.02 7.45 10.28
CA VAL A 109 15.57 7.26 10.13
C VAL A 109 15.20 5.78 10.10
N PHE A 110 16.00 4.95 9.45
CA PHE A 110 15.78 3.49 9.46
C PHE A 110 16.03 2.89 10.86
N ALA A 111 17.05 3.38 11.59
CA ALA A 111 17.25 2.96 12.97
C ALA A 111 16.08 3.33 13.89
N TRP A 112 15.44 4.49 13.67
CA TRP A 112 14.22 4.87 14.39
C TRP A 112 13.02 3.99 14.06
N LEU A 113 12.93 3.47 12.84
CA LEU A 113 11.89 2.51 12.50
C LEU A 113 12.03 1.23 13.33
N ASP A 114 13.25 0.76 13.52
CA ASP A 114 13.54 -0.44 14.31
C ASP A 114 13.31 -0.21 15.81
N SER A 115 13.79 0.94 16.36
CA SER A 115 13.57 1.30 17.76
C SER A 115 12.14 1.74 18.06
N GLY A 116 11.39 2.15 17.05
CA GLY A 116 10.04 2.70 17.17
C GLY A 116 9.99 4.16 17.63
N GLU A 117 11.10 4.89 17.52
CA GLU A 117 11.23 6.30 17.93
C GLU A 117 11.11 7.27 16.74
N LEU A 118 10.35 6.89 15.71
CA LEU A 118 10.16 7.72 14.52
C LEU A 118 9.70 9.14 14.89
N ARG A 119 10.35 10.13 14.27
CA ARG A 119 10.08 11.55 14.44
C ARG A 119 9.80 12.19 13.09
N ALA A 120 8.90 13.16 13.08
CA ALA A 120 8.66 13.98 11.89
C ALA A 120 9.63 15.16 11.85
N PHE A 121 10.16 15.44 10.68
CA PHE A 121 11.03 16.60 10.41
C PHE A 121 10.86 17.05 8.96
N ASP A 122 11.30 18.26 8.66
CA ASP A 122 11.29 18.79 7.31
C ASP A 122 12.54 18.34 6.54
N LEU A 123 12.32 17.88 5.30
CA LEU A 123 13.41 17.59 4.36
C LEU A 123 13.88 18.90 3.69
N ALA A 124 15.19 18.99 3.43
CA ALA A 124 15.78 20.17 2.79
C ALA A 124 15.45 20.29 1.30
N GLY A 125 15.16 19.14 0.65
CA GLY A 125 14.93 19.07 -0.79
C GLY A 125 13.54 19.50 -1.24
N GLN A 126 13.40 19.65 -2.55
CA GLN A 126 12.11 19.81 -3.23
C GLN A 126 11.89 18.62 -4.16
N ALA A 127 10.63 18.18 -4.29
CA ALA A 127 10.26 17.11 -5.19
C ALA A 127 9.12 17.56 -6.13
N THR A 128 9.20 17.15 -7.38
CA THR A 128 8.09 17.27 -8.33
C THR A 128 7.62 15.85 -8.68
N LEU A 129 6.36 15.56 -8.41
CA LEU A 129 5.76 14.30 -8.74
C LEU A 129 4.73 14.47 -9.85
N ALA A 130 4.77 13.57 -10.84
CA ALA A 130 3.78 13.54 -11.90
C ALA A 130 3.40 12.08 -12.21
N SER A 131 2.11 11.85 -12.43
CA SER A 131 1.63 10.55 -12.90
C SER A 131 0.55 10.75 -13.97
N ARG A 132 0.45 9.77 -14.86
CA ARG A 132 -0.64 9.70 -15.84
C ARG A 132 -1.24 8.31 -15.79
N ALA A 133 -2.54 8.24 -15.54
CA ALA A 133 -3.26 6.98 -15.50
C ALA A 133 -4.36 6.98 -16.57
N ARG A 134 -4.61 5.81 -17.16
CA ARG A 134 -5.80 5.53 -17.95
C ARG A 134 -6.75 4.71 -17.06
N LEU A 135 -7.98 5.19 -16.93
CA LEU A 135 -8.99 4.52 -16.15
C LEU A 135 -9.94 3.77 -17.09
N GLU A 136 -10.19 2.52 -16.80
CA GLU A 136 -11.16 1.69 -17.51
C GLU A 136 -12.11 1.09 -16.48
N ARG A 137 -13.42 1.17 -16.77
CA ARG A 137 -14.42 0.48 -15.96
C ARG A 137 -14.42 -0.99 -16.36
N VAL A 138 -14.24 -1.85 -15.37
CA VAL A 138 -14.37 -3.30 -15.50
C VAL A 138 -15.39 -3.80 -14.49
N GLU A 139 -16.04 -4.91 -14.80
CA GLU A 139 -16.98 -5.57 -13.90
C GLU A 139 -16.42 -6.92 -13.49
N SER A 140 -16.48 -7.20 -12.21
CA SER A 140 -16.19 -8.50 -11.63
C SER A 140 -17.43 -8.99 -10.85
N ARG A 141 -17.63 -10.30 -10.78
CA ARG A 141 -18.80 -10.89 -10.14
C ARG A 141 -18.37 -11.88 -9.08
N ASN A 142 -19.04 -11.80 -7.92
CA ASN A 142 -19.00 -12.87 -6.94
C ASN A 142 -20.18 -13.79 -7.17
N ILE A 143 -19.94 -15.09 -7.14
CA ILE A 143 -20.99 -16.11 -7.20
C ILE A 143 -21.32 -16.49 -5.75
N VAL A 144 -22.57 -16.34 -5.37
CA VAL A 144 -23.06 -16.74 -4.04
C VAL A 144 -24.16 -17.78 -4.25
N ALA A 145 -23.98 -18.92 -3.60
CA ALA A 145 -25.00 -19.98 -3.58
C ALA A 145 -25.38 -20.29 -2.12
N ARG A 146 -26.63 -20.65 -1.89
CA ARG A 146 -27.12 -21.08 -0.59
C ARG A 146 -27.72 -22.48 -0.70
N LEU A 147 -27.25 -23.38 0.14
CA LEU A 147 -27.89 -24.67 0.39
C LEU A 147 -28.63 -24.55 1.72
N PRO A 148 -29.98 -24.59 1.76
CA PRO A 148 -30.73 -24.53 3.01
C PRO A 148 -30.44 -25.75 3.88
N GLY A 149 -30.25 -25.52 5.19
CA GLY A 149 -30.19 -26.58 6.18
C GLY A 149 -31.55 -27.27 6.34
N ARG A 150 -31.53 -28.53 6.85
CA ARG A 150 -32.73 -29.31 7.06
C ARG A 150 -33.33 -29.14 8.47
N ASP A 151 -32.53 -28.65 9.42
CA ASP A 151 -32.96 -28.43 10.78
C ASP A 151 -33.63 -27.07 10.95
N PRO A 152 -34.93 -27.02 11.31
CA PRO A 152 -35.64 -25.76 11.49
C PRO A 152 -35.08 -24.89 12.64
N GLN A 153 -34.51 -25.55 13.68
CA GLN A 153 -33.98 -24.82 14.84
C GLN A 153 -32.66 -24.11 14.53
N LEU A 154 -31.89 -24.63 13.58
CA LEU A 154 -30.62 -24.08 13.14
C LEU A 154 -30.74 -23.25 11.84
N SER A 155 -31.96 -22.98 11.39
CA SER A 155 -32.19 -22.29 10.11
C SER A 155 -31.62 -20.88 10.00
N GLY A 156 -31.32 -20.25 11.16
CA GLY A 156 -30.66 -18.94 11.24
C GLY A 156 -29.14 -19.02 11.28
N GLU A 157 -28.56 -20.21 11.40
CA GLU A 157 -27.11 -20.41 11.42
C GLU A 157 -26.60 -20.76 10.03
N HIS A 158 -25.39 -20.28 9.71
CA HIS A 158 -24.79 -20.49 8.40
C HIS A 158 -23.34 -20.95 8.53
N VAL A 159 -22.95 -21.94 7.73
CA VAL A 159 -21.57 -22.27 7.46
C VAL A 159 -21.22 -21.73 6.09
N ALA A 160 -20.19 -20.89 6.01
CA ALA A 160 -19.73 -20.29 4.77
C ALA A 160 -18.47 -21.00 4.26
N PHE A 161 -18.51 -21.44 3.00
CA PHE A 161 -17.33 -21.89 2.25
C PHE A 161 -16.94 -20.77 1.30
N ILE A 162 -15.70 -20.32 1.37
CA ILE A 162 -15.16 -19.24 0.56
C ILE A 162 -14.00 -19.78 -0.28
N ALA A 163 -14.08 -19.56 -1.58
CA ALA A 163 -13.00 -19.84 -2.52
C ALA A 163 -12.96 -18.76 -3.58
N HIS A 164 -11.79 -18.50 -4.14
CA HIS A 164 -11.67 -17.56 -5.25
C HIS A 164 -11.26 -18.28 -6.53
N LEU A 165 -11.77 -17.82 -7.68
CA LEU A 165 -11.44 -18.32 -9.01
C LEU A 165 -10.32 -17.50 -9.65
N ASP A 166 -10.17 -16.25 -9.24
CA ASP A 166 -9.22 -15.30 -9.73
C ASP A 166 -7.88 -15.46 -8.98
N HIS A 167 -7.01 -16.30 -9.49
CA HIS A 167 -5.64 -16.40 -8.98
C HIS A 167 -4.70 -15.52 -9.82
N LEU A 168 -3.40 -15.64 -9.59
CA LEU A 168 -2.37 -14.79 -10.24
C LEU A 168 -2.27 -14.97 -11.75
N GLY A 169 -3.04 -15.89 -12.33
CA GLY A 169 -2.94 -16.27 -13.73
C GLY A 169 -1.65 -17.05 -14.01
N ILE A 170 -1.27 -17.11 -15.26
CA ILE A 170 -0.02 -17.78 -15.67
C ILE A 170 1.15 -16.87 -15.31
N GLY A 171 1.97 -17.30 -14.39
CA GLY A 171 3.20 -16.63 -13.96
C GLY A 171 4.40 -16.92 -14.88
N ALA A 172 5.55 -16.37 -14.48
CA ALA A 172 6.81 -16.82 -15.06
C ALA A 172 7.08 -18.26 -14.63
N THR A 173 7.58 -19.07 -15.56
CA THR A 173 7.97 -20.46 -15.26
C THR A 173 8.99 -20.52 -14.13
N VAL A 174 8.72 -21.31 -13.11
CA VAL A 174 9.64 -21.60 -12.01
C VAL A 174 9.93 -23.09 -12.03
N ASP A 175 11.20 -23.47 -12.13
CA ASP A 175 11.67 -24.86 -12.19
C ASP A 175 10.95 -25.73 -13.25
N GLY A 176 10.58 -25.10 -14.36
CA GLY A 176 9.89 -25.77 -15.48
C GLY A 176 8.36 -25.86 -15.33
N ASP A 177 7.80 -25.36 -14.25
CA ASP A 177 6.36 -25.30 -14.02
C ASP A 177 5.81 -23.90 -14.35
N ALA A 178 4.81 -23.85 -15.21
CA ALA A 178 4.14 -22.62 -15.67
C ALA A 178 2.75 -22.53 -15.04
N ILE A 179 2.70 -22.38 -13.73
CA ILE A 179 1.45 -22.12 -13.00
C ILE A 179 1.05 -20.67 -13.09
#